data_bc08941c9a4c46245a0fb86ce21bc9de
#
_entry.id   bc08941c9a4c46245a0fb86ce21bc9de
#
_cell.length_a   1.000
_cell.length_b   1.000
_cell.length_c   1.000
_cell.angle_alpha   90.00
_cell.angle_beta   90.00
_cell.angle_gamma   90.00
#
_symmetry.space_group_name_H-M   'P 1'
#
loop_
_entity.id
_entity.type
_entity.pdbx_description
1 polymer ?
#
loop_
_entity_poly.entity_id
_entity_poly.type
_entity_poly.pdbx_seq_one_letter_code
_entity_poly.pdbx_strand_id
1 'polypeptide(L)'
;MRTWLLALGCLLLTHNVWGTNTPKHYTTPLPYGDMDQWLVRYITESKIMGGKTKTLYAVAPTDTIRVNHPYYPLADNPWGSSATYAKFMGIETGMAESVVPEPRGNGYCCRLRNVLTDINLFDMYAMVSGTIYMGRALEPLSVTAKSKPYTAIDFGVPFKEHPVALMLDYKAYISPADSLITTERNKPELVPGHDCAVIYIYLQHRWEDKETGKIYARRVGTAYERICETIPEWVNNHVIPIRWGNITKQDNFYEYEGLNQMDMMTRNSKGKMVKIEEVGWSLDEPTHIIVYISASNAGVFRACEGNTLWVDNLRFVYEEEE
;
A
#
# COMPACT_ATOMS: atom_id res chain seq x y z
N MET A 1 76.69 13.72 -40.45
CA MET A 1 75.49 12.84 -40.28
C MET A 1 75.52 12.37 -38.88
N ARG A 2 74.63 12.86 -38.01
CA ARG A 2 74.50 12.46 -36.58
C ARG A 2 73.13 11.85 -36.42
N THR A 3 73.09 10.55 -36.17
CA THR A 3 71.90 9.76 -35.90
C THR A 3 71.56 9.88 -34.41
N TRP A 4 70.36 10.37 -34.10
CA TRP A 4 69.79 10.42 -32.78
C TRP A 4 68.95 9.15 -32.51
N LEU A 5 69.30 8.35 -31.54
CA LEU A 5 68.50 7.26 -31.03
C LEU A 5 67.58 7.82 -29.98
N LEU A 6 66.28 7.76 -30.24
CA LEU A 6 65.20 8.00 -29.26
C LEU A 6 64.91 6.71 -28.49
N ALA A 7 65.20 6.68 -27.19
CA ALA A 7 64.81 5.64 -26.30
C ALA A 7 63.35 5.89 -25.88
N LEU A 8 62.43 5.00 -26.26
CA LEU A 8 61.03 4.99 -25.80
C LEU A 8 60.96 4.29 -24.44
N GLY A 9 60.81 5.05 -23.36
CA GLY A 9 60.52 4.51 -22.04
C GLY A 9 59.06 4.12 -21.95
N CYS A 10 58.74 2.84 -21.87
CA CYS A 10 57.42 2.34 -21.50
C CYS A 10 57.18 2.58 -20.02
N LEU A 11 56.36 3.57 -19.69
CA LEU A 11 55.74 3.71 -18.37
C LEU A 11 54.62 2.69 -18.23
N LEU A 12 54.87 1.59 -17.49
CA LEU A 12 53.83 0.68 -17.05
C LEU A 12 53.02 1.38 -15.93
N LEU A 13 51.89 1.99 -16.29
CA LEU A 13 50.85 2.40 -15.36
C LEU A 13 50.14 1.16 -14.83
N THR A 14 50.53 0.70 -13.65
CA THR A 14 49.75 -0.28 -12.90
C THR A 14 48.43 0.41 -12.47
N HIS A 15 47.36 0.16 -13.20
CA HIS A 15 46.01 0.49 -12.73
C HIS A 15 45.70 -0.46 -11.59
N ASN A 16 45.73 0.03 -10.36
CA ASN A 16 45.06 -0.61 -9.25
C ASN A 16 43.55 -0.54 -9.52
N VAL A 17 42.99 -1.60 -10.11
CA VAL A 17 41.56 -1.81 -10.16
C VAL A 17 41.13 -2.12 -8.72
N TRP A 18 40.70 -1.08 -8.02
CA TRP A 18 39.91 -1.27 -6.82
C TRP A 18 38.59 -1.88 -7.29
N GLY A 19 38.43 -3.18 -7.07
CA GLY A 19 37.17 -3.83 -7.29
C GLY A 19 36.15 -3.18 -6.35
N THR A 20 35.23 -2.40 -6.91
CA THR A 20 34.04 -1.99 -6.22
C THR A 20 33.21 -3.27 -6.04
N ASN A 21 33.26 -3.88 -4.86
CA ASN A 21 32.30 -4.90 -4.47
C ASN A 21 30.94 -4.21 -4.42
N THR A 22 30.25 -4.21 -5.55
CA THR A 22 28.83 -3.81 -5.56
C THR A 22 28.09 -4.95 -4.87
N PRO A 23 27.35 -4.68 -3.80
CA PRO A 23 26.58 -5.72 -3.12
C PRO A 23 25.72 -6.45 -4.16
N LYS A 24 25.76 -7.76 -4.15
CA LYS A 24 24.84 -8.54 -4.96
C LYS A 24 23.45 -8.49 -4.32
N HIS A 25 22.44 -8.42 -5.14
CA HIS A 25 21.06 -8.37 -4.69
C HIS A 25 20.28 -9.57 -5.21
N TYR A 26 19.36 -10.07 -4.40
CA TYR A 26 18.37 -11.04 -4.82
C TYR A 26 16.97 -10.51 -4.51
N THR A 27 15.95 -11.11 -5.13
CA THR A 27 14.56 -10.71 -4.93
C THR A 27 13.72 -11.87 -4.42
N THR A 28 12.80 -11.57 -3.49
CA THR A 28 11.81 -12.53 -2.99
C THR A 28 10.41 -12.00 -3.28
N PRO A 29 9.58 -12.72 -4.06
CA PRO A 29 8.20 -12.30 -4.30
C PRO A 29 7.42 -12.16 -2.99
N LEU A 30 6.57 -11.13 -2.91
CA LEU A 30 5.58 -11.04 -1.84
C LEU A 30 4.51 -12.13 -2.05
N PRO A 31 3.91 -12.66 -0.97
CA PRO A 31 2.78 -13.58 -1.13
C PRO A 31 1.70 -12.95 -2.03
N TYR A 32 1.30 -13.68 -3.09
CA TYR A 32 0.35 -13.20 -4.12
C TYR A 32 0.75 -11.88 -4.80
N GLY A 33 2.02 -11.51 -4.77
CA GLY A 33 2.53 -10.25 -5.31
C GLY A 33 2.58 -10.22 -6.85
N ASP A 34 2.43 -11.37 -7.51
CA ASP A 34 2.24 -11.53 -8.95
C ASP A 34 0.84 -11.12 -9.42
N MET A 35 -0.07 -10.79 -8.51
CA MET A 35 -1.45 -10.36 -8.77
C MET A 35 -2.27 -11.31 -9.66
N ASP A 36 -1.89 -12.57 -9.77
CA ASP A 36 -2.57 -13.57 -10.62
C ASP A 36 -3.68 -14.33 -9.90
N GLN A 37 -3.71 -14.29 -8.58
CA GLN A 37 -4.65 -15.03 -7.76
C GLN A 37 -5.67 -14.12 -7.09
N TRP A 38 -6.97 -14.43 -7.32
CA TRP A 38 -8.06 -13.58 -6.86
C TRP A 38 -9.21 -14.37 -6.26
N LEU A 39 -9.61 -13.98 -5.06
CA LEU A 39 -10.88 -14.38 -4.48
C LEU A 39 -11.99 -13.49 -5.07
N VAL A 40 -13.01 -14.13 -5.66
CA VAL A 40 -14.19 -13.45 -6.20
C VAL A 40 -15.34 -13.60 -5.20
N ARG A 41 -15.95 -12.47 -4.80
CA ARG A 41 -17.01 -12.42 -3.80
C ARG A 41 -18.24 -11.74 -4.39
N TYR A 42 -19.37 -12.43 -4.37
CA TYR A 42 -20.66 -11.88 -4.79
C TYR A 42 -21.45 -11.42 -3.58
N ILE A 43 -21.67 -10.11 -3.46
CA ILE A 43 -22.44 -9.49 -2.39
C ILE A 43 -23.77 -9.02 -2.97
N THR A 44 -24.87 -9.65 -2.56
CA THR A 44 -26.20 -9.20 -2.96
C THR A 44 -26.67 -8.11 -2.03
N GLU A 45 -26.92 -6.94 -2.57
CA GLU A 45 -27.42 -5.80 -1.81
C GLU A 45 -28.83 -6.07 -1.28
N SER A 46 -29.14 -5.50 -0.13
CA SER A 46 -30.50 -5.51 0.40
C SER A 46 -31.47 -4.87 -0.62
N LYS A 47 -32.72 -5.35 -0.68
CA LYS A 47 -33.73 -4.87 -1.64
C LYS A 47 -33.92 -3.36 -1.59
N ILE A 48 -33.83 -2.74 -0.43
CA ILE A 48 -33.88 -1.28 -0.25
C ILE A 48 -32.73 -0.54 -0.95
N MET A 49 -31.61 -1.22 -1.21
CA MET A 49 -30.45 -0.73 -1.95
C MET A 49 -30.53 -1.03 -3.46
N GLY A 50 -31.63 -1.62 -3.92
CA GLY A 50 -31.82 -2.04 -5.30
C GLY A 50 -31.65 -3.52 -5.55
N GLY A 51 -31.20 -4.32 -4.59
CA GLY A 51 -31.10 -5.78 -4.67
C GLY A 51 -30.09 -6.30 -5.70
N LYS A 52 -29.17 -5.45 -6.18
CA LYS A 52 -28.17 -5.83 -7.18
C LYS A 52 -27.08 -6.67 -6.54
N THR A 53 -26.47 -7.55 -7.33
CA THR A 53 -25.27 -8.28 -6.90
C THR A 53 -24.04 -7.51 -7.35
N LYS A 54 -23.20 -7.15 -6.39
CA LYS A 54 -21.87 -6.55 -6.61
C LYS A 54 -20.79 -7.60 -6.52
N THR A 55 -19.79 -7.48 -7.38
CA THR A 55 -18.61 -8.35 -7.35
C THR A 55 -17.48 -7.62 -6.65
N LEU A 56 -16.98 -8.20 -5.55
CA LEU A 56 -15.80 -7.74 -4.84
C LEU A 56 -14.64 -8.68 -5.13
N TYR A 57 -13.46 -8.14 -5.24
CA TYR A 57 -12.23 -8.90 -5.45
C TYR A 57 -11.28 -8.68 -4.28
N ALA A 58 -10.55 -9.73 -3.93
CA ALA A 58 -9.44 -9.64 -2.98
C ALA A 58 -8.22 -10.40 -3.53
N VAL A 59 -7.04 -9.84 -3.34
CA VAL A 59 -5.77 -10.52 -3.62
C VAL A 59 -5.64 -11.66 -2.63
N ALA A 60 -5.82 -12.90 -3.08
CA ALA A 60 -5.90 -14.09 -2.24
C ALA A 60 -5.85 -15.35 -3.11
N PRO A 61 -5.72 -16.56 -2.54
CA PRO A 61 -5.90 -17.80 -3.28
C PRO A 61 -7.20 -17.77 -4.08
N THR A 62 -7.13 -18.22 -5.34
CA THR A 62 -8.27 -18.21 -6.25
C THR A 62 -9.43 -19.05 -5.71
N ASP A 63 -10.55 -18.39 -5.42
CA ASP A 63 -11.78 -19.02 -4.93
C ASP A 63 -12.99 -18.12 -5.25
N THR A 64 -14.21 -18.62 -4.99
CA THR A 64 -15.45 -17.88 -5.22
C THR A 64 -16.42 -18.04 -4.03
N ILE A 65 -16.83 -16.91 -3.45
CA ILE A 65 -17.84 -16.85 -2.37
C ILE A 65 -19.11 -16.22 -2.92
N ARG A 66 -20.27 -16.96 -2.83
CA ARG A 66 -21.55 -16.55 -3.39
C ARG A 66 -22.60 -16.18 -2.35
N VAL A 67 -22.16 -15.85 -1.15
CA VAL A 67 -23.04 -15.47 -0.02
C VAL A 67 -22.51 -14.20 0.62
N ASN A 68 -23.43 -13.40 1.18
CA ASN A 68 -23.03 -12.23 1.97
C ASN A 68 -22.38 -12.70 3.27
N HIS A 69 -21.06 -12.71 3.27
CA HIS A 69 -20.26 -13.15 4.40
C HIS A 69 -19.02 -12.29 4.57
N PRO A 70 -18.65 -11.91 5.81
CA PRO A 70 -17.37 -11.27 6.08
C PRO A 70 -16.22 -12.14 5.56
N TYR A 71 -15.25 -11.52 4.92
CA TYR A 71 -14.03 -12.18 4.49
C TYR A 71 -12.96 -12.05 5.57
N TYR A 72 -12.40 -13.18 5.94
CA TYR A 72 -11.26 -13.27 6.84
C TYR A 72 -10.10 -13.88 6.05
N PRO A 73 -9.04 -13.10 5.74
CA PRO A 73 -7.87 -13.63 5.06
C PRO A 73 -7.28 -14.84 5.78
N LEU A 74 -6.77 -15.79 5.03
CA LEU A 74 -5.99 -16.90 5.57
C LEU A 74 -4.75 -16.38 6.29
N ALA A 75 -4.17 -17.18 7.19
CA ALA A 75 -3.05 -16.73 8.02
C ALA A 75 -1.80 -16.36 7.23
N ASP A 76 -1.64 -16.92 6.02
CA ASP A 76 -0.56 -16.69 5.07
C ASP A 76 -0.86 -15.60 4.02
N ASN A 77 -2.08 -15.05 4.00
CA ASN A 77 -2.45 -13.96 3.12
C ASN A 77 -2.34 -12.61 3.84
N PRO A 78 -1.33 -11.77 3.49
CA PRO A 78 -1.13 -10.50 4.16
C PRO A 78 -2.06 -9.39 3.68
N TRP A 79 -2.84 -9.58 2.60
CA TRP A 79 -3.50 -8.51 1.88
C TRP A 79 -4.91 -8.20 2.36
N GLY A 80 -5.14 -6.95 2.73
CA GLY A 80 -6.44 -6.32 2.84
C GLY A 80 -6.65 -5.30 1.71
N SER A 81 -7.89 -4.84 1.52
CA SER A 81 -8.22 -3.88 0.47
C SER A 81 -9.39 -2.97 0.83
N SER A 82 -9.60 -1.92 0.02
CA SER A 82 -10.80 -1.06 0.08
C SER A 82 -12.07 -1.72 -0.48
N ALA A 83 -11.96 -2.85 -1.18
CA ALA A 83 -13.11 -3.61 -1.67
C ALA A 83 -13.71 -4.46 -0.54
N THR A 84 -14.65 -3.90 0.20
CA THR A 84 -15.15 -4.47 1.45
C THR A 84 -16.67 -4.67 1.46
N TYR A 85 -17.12 -5.65 2.24
CA TYR A 85 -18.52 -5.87 2.57
C TYR A 85 -18.94 -5.00 3.74
N ALA A 86 -20.09 -4.35 3.62
CA ALA A 86 -20.65 -3.46 4.62
C ALA A 86 -22.06 -3.87 5.03
N LYS A 87 -22.39 -3.69 6.32
CA LYS A 87 -23.70 -3.94 6.87
C LYS A 87 -24.09 -2.85 7.87
N PHE A 88 -25.14 -2.08 7.52
CA PHE A 88 -25.62 -0.96 8.31
C PHE A 88 -27.06 -1.22 8.75
N MET A 89 -27.34 -1.37 10.03
CA MET A 89 -28.69 -1.61 10.56
C MET A 89 -29.43 -2.74 9.83
N GLY A 90 -28.73 -3.81 9.47
CA GLY A 90 -29.28 -4.93 8.71
C GLY A 90 -29.31 -4.75 7.20
N ILE A 91 -28.97 -3.58 6.68
CA ILE A 91 -28.87 -3.29 5.25
C ILE A 91 -27.46 -3.65 4.78
N GLU A 92 -27.37 -4.46 3.73
CA GLU A 92 -26.13 -5.04 3.22
C GLU A 92 -25.77 -4.42 1.87
N THR A 93 -24.47 -4.12 1.68
CA THR A 93 -23.90 -3.64 0.42
C THR A 93 -22.41 -4.00 0.31
N GLY A 94 -21.81 -3.75 -0.85
CA GLY A 94 -20.38 -3.93 -1.10
C GLY A 94 -19.75 -2.66 -1.67
N MET A 95 -18.57 -2.32 -1.19
CA MET A 95 -17.70 -1.31 -1.79
C MET A 95 -16.90 -1.97 -2.91
N ALA A 96 -17.48 -1.98 -4.12
CA ALA A 96 -16.91 -2.64 -5.30
C ALA A 96 -16.14 -1.64 -6.17
N GLU A 97 -15.50 -2.16 -7.21
CA GLU A 97 -14.86 -1.41 -8.31
C GLU A 97 -13.56 -0.66 -7.96
N SER A 98 -13.27 -0.42 -6.69
CA SER A 98 -12.04 0.26 -6.27
C SER A 98 -10.78 -0.61 -6.41
N VAL A 99 -10.93 -1.94 -6.33
CA VAL A 99 -9.85 -2.92 -6.48
C VAL A 99 -10.35 -4.07 -7.34
N VAL A 100 -9.72 -4.26 -8.51
CA VAL A 100 -10.13 -5.32 -9.44
C VAL A 100 -8.93 -5.92 -10.17
N PRO A 101 -8.98 -7.21 -10.56
CA PRO A 101 -8.03 -7.78 -11.51
C PRO A 101 -8.25 -7.18 -12.90
N GLU A 102 -7.16 -6.84 -13.58
CA GLU A 102 -7.18 -6.43 -14.98
C GLU A 102 -6.16 -7.27 -15.77
N PRO A 103 -6.51 -7.79 -16.97
CA PRO A 103 -5.60 -8.63 -17.74
C PRO A 103 -4.27 -7.92 -18.02
N ARG A 104 -3.15 -8.65 -17.81
CA ARG A 104 -1.80 -8.23 -18.18
C ARG A 104 -0.99 -9.45 -18.66
N GLY A 105 -0.56 -9.43 -19.91
CA GLY A 105 0.14 -10.57 -20.50
C GLY A 105 -0.69 -11.85 -20.45
N ASN A 106 -0.17 -12.88 -19.79
CA ASN A 106 -0.85 -14.17 -19.59
C ASN A 106 -1.57 -14.26 -18.25
N GLY A 107 -1.51 -13.22 -17.41
CA GLY A 107 -2.07 -13.18 -16.07
C GLY A 107 -2.87 -11.89 -15.84
N TYR A 108 -2.79 -11.39 -14.63
CA TYR A 108 -3.50 -10.20 -14.19
C TYR A 108 -2.54 -9.22 -13.51
N CYS A 109 -2.97 -7.97 -13.41
CA CYS A 109 -2.43 -6.97 -12.49
C CYS A 109 -3.54 -6.50 -11.56
N CYS A 110 -3.17 -5.84 -10.46
CA CYS A 110 -4.12 -5.20 -9.58
C CYS A 110 -4.39 -3.77 -10.05
N ARG A 111 -5.65 -3.47 -10.44
CA ARG A 111 -6.10 -2.11 -10.71
C ARG A 111 -6.72 -1.51 -9.46
N LEU A 112 -6.16 -0.41 -9.00
CA LEU A 112 -6.63 0.43 -7.90
C LEU A 112 -7.22 1.70 -8.47
N ARG A 113 -8.50 2.00 -8.20
CA ARG A 113 -9.18 3.18 -8.77
C ARG A 113 -9.96 3.92 -7.70
N ASN A 114 -9.91 5.25 -7.73
CA ASN A 114 -10.76 6.10 -6.90
C ASN A 114 -12.16 6.18 -7.48
N VAL A 115 -13.16 5.81 -6.68
CA VAL A 115 -14.56 5.68 -7.11
C VAL A 115 -15.47 6.43 -6.14
N LEU A 116 -16.31 7.31 -6.68
CA LEU A 116 -17.43 7.88 -5.94
C LEU A 116 -18.58 6.88 -5.90
N THR A 117 -18.83 6.32 -4.72
CA THR A 117 -19.89 5.31 -4.51
C THR A 117 -21.13 5.98 -3.94
N ASP A 118 -22.24 5.86 -4.65
CA ASP A 118 -23.58 6.18 -4.13
C ASP A 118 -24.07 5.00 -3.28
N ILE A 119 -24.32 5.27 -2.00
CA ILE A 119 -24.79 4.24 -1.05
C ILE A 119 -26.32 4.11 -1.14
N ASN A 120 -27.01 4.90 -2.00
CA ASN A 120 -28.47 4.86 -2.27
C ASN A 120 -29.36 4.82 -1.01
N LEU A 121 -28.82 5.15 0.15
CA LEU A 121 -29.50 5.12 1.41
C LEU A 121 -29.22 6.43 2.16
N PHE A 122 -30.27 7.18 2.50
CA PHE A 122 -30.15 8.46 3.21
C PHE A 122 -29.32 9.53 2.48
N ASP A 123 -29.27 9.49 1.14
CA ASP A 123 -28.50 10.45 0.33
C ASP A 123 -27.01 10.46 0.75
N MET A 124 -26.46 9.26 0.95
CA MET A 124 -25.08 9.06 1.41
C MET A 124 -24.16 8.63 0.27
N TYR A 125 -23.03 9.30 0.18
CA TYR A 125 -21.95 8.98 -0.75
C TYR A 125 -20.67 8.63 0.00
N ALA A 126 -19.83 7.82 -0.62
CA ALA A 126 -18.47 7.56 -0.16
C ALA A 126 -17.48 7.68 -1.31
N MET A 127 -16.50 8.57 -1.18
CA MET A 127 -15.30 8.54 -2.01
C MET A 127 -14.40 7.42 -1.48
N VAL A 128 -14.22 6.39 -2.29
CA VAL A 128 -13.43 5.21 -1.95
C VAL A 128 -12.16 5.24 -2.79
N SER A 129 -11.02 5.38 -2.14
CA SER A 129 -9.72 5.25 -2.81
C SER A 129 -9.40 3.78 -3.04
N GLY A 130 -9.04 3.43 -4.28
CA GLY A 130 -8.55 2.10 -4.61
C GLY A 130 -7.27 1.81 -3.85
N THR A 131 -7.31 0.85 -2.94
CA THR A 131 -6.21 0.60 -2.01
C THR A 131 -6.07 -0.88 -1.69
N ILE A 132 -4.82 -1.38 -1.69
CA ILE A 132 -4.41 -2.63 -1.06
C ILE A 132 -3.37 -2.34 0.01
N TYR A 133 -3.33 -3.14 1.05
CA TYR A 133 -2.40 -2.96 2.17
C TYR A 133 -2.12 -4.28 2.88
N MET A 134 -0.96 -4.38 3.52
CA MET A 134 -0.70 -5.48 4.45
C MET A 134 -1.43 -5.23 5.76
N GLY A 135 -2.33 -6.17 6.09
CA GLY A 135 -3.28 -6.09 7.18
C GLY A 135 -4.63 -6.67 6.76
N ARG A 136 -5.71 -6.36 7.49
CA ARG A 136 -7.04 -6.84 7.11
C ARG A 136 -8.13 -5.83 7.40
N ALA A 137 -9.15 -5.78 6.55
CA ALA A 137 -10.39 -5.10 6.83
C ALA A 137 -11.21 -5.91 7.86
N LEU A 138 -11.85 -5.21 8.79
CA LEU A 138 -12.75 -5.80 9.78
C LEU A 138 -14.18 -5.75 9.24
N GLU A 139 -14.55 -6.75 8.50
CA GLU A 139 -15.88 -6.87 7.91
C GLU A 139 -16.90 -7.52 8.87
N PRO A 140 -18.20 -7.19 8.71
CA PRO A 140 -18.74 -6.17 7.83
C PRO A 140 -18.43 -4.76 8.34
N LEU A 141 -18.16 -3.82 7.42
CA LEU A 141 -18.03 -2.42 7.80
C LEU A 141 -19.33 -1.91 8.42
N SER A 142 -19.24 -1.16 9.51
CA SER A 142 -20.37 -0.59 10.24
C SER A 142 -20.46 0.93 10.02
N VAL A 143 -21.56 1.55 10.50
CA VAL A 143 -21.72 3.01 10.49
C VAL A 143 -20.57 3.71 11.24
N THR A 144 -20.06 3.09 12.31
CA THR A 144 -18.91 3.62 13.08
C THR A 144 -17.65 3.72 12.22
N ALA A 145 -17.47 2.82 11.24
CA ALA A 145 -16.36 2.87 10.31
C ALA A 145 -16.37 4.14 9.45
N LYS A 146 -17.52 4.79 9.23
CA LYS A 146 -17.59 6.07 8.51
C LYS A 146 -17.03 7.23 9.32
N SER A 147 -17.31 7.29 10.62
CA SER A 147 -16.80 8.37 11.49
C SER A 147 -15.34 8.15 11.93
N LYS A 148 -14.90 6.90 11.94
CA LYS A 148 -13.54 6.50 12.33
C LYS A 148 -13.04 5.37 11.41
N PRO A 149 -12.78 5.64 10.14
CA PRO A 149 -12.56 4.59 9.13
C PRO A 149 -11.36 3.69 9.43
N TYR A 150 -10.31 4.23 10.02
CA TYR A 150 -9.14 3.43 10.36
C TYR A 150 -9.41 2.40 11.47
N THR A 151 -10.47 2.56 12.28
CA THR A 151 -10.85 1.55 13.28
C THR A 151 -11.37 0.25 12.66
N ALA A 152 -11.67 0.26 11.37
CA ALA A 152 -12.09 -0.91 10.59
C ALA A 152 -10.93 -1.62 9.90
N ILE A 153 -9.69 -1.21 10.14
CA ILE A 153 -8.50 -1.80 9.54
C ILE A 153 -7.50 -2.19 10.63
N ASP A 154 -7.12 -3.45 10.63
CA ASP A 154 -6.03 -3.99 11.44
C ASP A 154 -4.75 -3.94 10.60
N PHE A 155 -3.90 -2.92 10.82
CA PHE A 155 -2.75 -2.62 9.98
C PHE A 155 -1.51 -3.41 10.35
N GLY A 156 -0.87 -3.92 9.31
CA GLY A 156 0.43 -4.58 9.38
C GLY A 156 0.35 -6.05 9.72
N VAL A 157 1.39 -6.75 9.35
CA VAL A 157 1.57 -8.17 9.60
C VAL A 157 2.91 -8.41 10.29
N PRO A 158 3.09 -9.54 11.02
CA PRO A 158 4.39 -9.90 11.58
C PRO A 158 5.47 -9.99 10.50
N PHE A 159 6.63 -9.39 10.75
CA PHE A 159 7.74 -9.36 9.82
C PHE A 159 9.06 -9.10 10.57
N LYS A 160 10.14 -9.80 10.17
CA LYS A 160 11.44 -9.73 10.84
C LYS A 160 12.64 -9.60 9.88
N GLU A 161 12.37 -9.48 8.58
CA GLU A 161 13.42 -9.44 7.58
C GLU A 161 13.88 -8.01 7.32
N HIS A 162 15.04 -7.86 6.65
CA HIS A 162 15.70 -6.59 6.36
C HIS A 162 15.81 -6.34 4.84
N PRO A 163 14.70 -6.15 4.11
CA PRO A 163 14.79 -5.80 2.70
C PRO A 163 15.40 -4.41 2.51
N VAL A 164 16.17 -4.23 1.45
CA VAL A 164 16.75 -2.93 1.08
C VAL A 164 15.85 -2.11 0.18
N ALA A 165 14.87 -2.75 -0.50
CA ALA A 165 13.88 -2.07 -1.35
C ALA A 165 12.61 -2.90 -1.55
N LEU A 166 11.53 -2.22 -1.97
CA LEU A 166 10.43 -2.82 -2.71
C LEU A 166 10.69 -2.66 -4.20
N MET A 167 10.47 -3.73 -4.96
CA MET A 167 10.48 -3.71 -6.42
C MET A 167 9.11 -4.13 -6.93
N LEU A 168 8.57 -3.41 -7.93
CA LEU A 168 7.27 -3.71 -8.53
C LEU A 168 7.21 -3.20 -9.96
N ASP A 169 6.18 -3.62 -10.68
CA ASP A 169 5.80 -3.02 -11.95
C ASP A 169 4.56 -2.15 -11.71
N TYR A 170 4.51 -0.97 -12.36
CA TYR A 170 3.34 -0.12 -12.26
C TYR A 170 3.10 0.74 -13.51
N LYS A 171 1.89 1.24 -13.66
CA LYS A 171 1.49 2.37 -14.48
C LYS A 171 0.42 3.16 -13.75
N ALA A 172 0.21 4.43 -14.12
CA ALA A 172 -0.73 5.29 -13.42
C ALA A 172 -1.47 6.23 -14.38
N TYR A 173 -2.74 6.48 -14.05
CA TYR A 173 -3.50 7.62 -14.56
C TYR A 173 -3.81 8.56 -13.41
N ILE A 174 -3.27 9.77 -13.46
CA ILE A 174 -3.49 10.81 -12.46
C ILE A 174 -4.16 11.98 -13.16
N SER A 175 -5.31 12.38 -12.65
CA SER A 175 -6.03 13.54 -13.16
C SER A 175 -5.22 14.81 -12.93
N PRO A 176 -5.13 15.70 -13.93
CA PRO A 176 -4.49 17.00 -13.77
C PRO A 176 -5.34 18.01 -12.99
N ALA A 177 -6.49 17.62 -12.47
CA ALA A 177 -7.39 18.50 -11.75
C ALA A 177 -6.79 18.98 -10.41
N ASP A 178 -6.93 20.28 -10.13
CA ASP A 178 -6.56 20.89 -8.84
C ASP A 178 -7.73 20.88 -7.84
N SER A 179 -8.58 19.86 -7.93
CA SER A 179 -9.72 19.68 -7.05
C SER A 179 -9.94 18.22 -6.72
N LEU A 180 -10.38 17.97 -5.50
CA LEU A 180 -10.72 16.68 -4.94
C LEU A 180 -12.21 16.63 -4.63
N ILE A 181 -12.79 15.44 -4.68
CA ILE A 181 -14.11 15.19 -4.11
C ILE A 181 -13.92 14.74 -2.67
N THR A 182 -14.61 15.40 -1.74
CA THR A 182 -14.75 14.92 -0.36
C THR A 182 -16.18 14.49 -0.09
N THR A 183 -16.34 13.40 0.68
CA THR A 183 -17.64 12.90 1.13
C THR A 183 -17.71 12.78 2.66
N GLU A 184 -16.88 13.50 3.38
CA GLU A 184 -16.86 13.52 4.87
C GLU A 184 -18.23 13.87 5.44
N ARG A 185 -18.98 14.78 4.78
CA ARG A 185 -20.34 15.21 5.17
C ARG A 185 -21.45 14.46 4.45
N ASN A 186 -21.19 13.24 3.98
CA ASN A 186 -22.11 12.35 3.27
C ASN A 186 -22.38 12.75 1.81
N LYS A 187 -22.29 14.00 1.41
CA LYS A 187 -22.48 14.47 0.03
C LYS A 187 -21.13 14.77 -0.63
N PRO A 188 -21.04 14.61 -1.96
CA PRO A 188 -19.86 15.01 -2.68
C PRO A 188 -19.73 16.54 -2.67
N GLU A 189 -18.59 17.01 -2.20
CA GLU A 189 -18.19 18.42 -2.24
C GLU A 189 -16.83 18.53 -2.94
N LEU A 190 -16.65 19.52 -3.81
CA LEU A 190 -15.35 19.81 -4.40
C LEU A 190 -14.55 20.67 -3.43
N VAL A 191 -13.31 20.26 -3.19
CA VAL A 191 -12.34 21.01 -2.40
C VAL A 191 -11.04 21.20 -3.18
N PRO A 192 -10.31 22.31 -3.00
CA PRO A 192 -9.02 22.50 -3.64
C PRO A 192 -8.02 21.43 -3.21
N GLY A 193 -7.17 20.99 -4.12
CA GLY A 193 -6.08 20.06 -3.85
C GLY A 193 -5.70 19.24 -5.08
N HIS A 194 -4.49 18.71 -5.05
CA HIS A 194 -3.98 17.80 -6.06
C HIS A 194 -3.82 16.42 -5.45
N ASP A 195 -4.23 15.38 -6.17
CA ASP A 195 -4.18 14.00 -5.70
C ASP A 195 -3.08 13.22 -6.40
N CYS A 196 -2.38 12.38 -5.67
CA CYS A 196 -1.33 11.51 -6.18
C CYS A 196 -1.62 10.07 -5.76
N ALA A 197 -1.26 9.11 -6.57
CA ALA A 197 -1.13 7.74 -6.09
C ALA A 197 0.06 7.64 -5.13
N VAL A 198 0.04 6.67 -4.23
CA VAL A 198 1.07 6.50 -3.21
C VAL A 198 1.41 5.04 -2.98
N ILE A 199 2.71 4.78 -2.80
CA ILE A 199 3.26 3.48 -2.40
C ILE A 199 4.16 3.73 -1.22
N TYR A 200 3.89 3.10 -0.06
CA TYR A 200 4.82 3.20 1.05
C TYR A 200 4.96 1.90 1.85
N ILE A 201 6.10 1.78 2.49
CA ILE A 201 6.42 0.74 3.46
C ILE A 201 6.78 1.40 4.78
N TYR A 202 6.19 0.89 5.85
CA TYR A 202 6.60 1.17 7.21
C TYR A 202 7.00 -0.13 7.90
N LEU A 203 8.28 -0.24 8.23
CA LEU A 203 8.81 -1.28 9.10
C LEU A 203 8.80 -0.74 10.52
N GLN A 204 8.24 -1.50 11.44
CA GLN A 204 8.02 -1.05 12.82
C GLN A 204 8.49 -2.11 13.82
N HIS A 205 9.19 -1.64 14.87
CA HIS A 205 9.35 -2.41 16.10
C HIS A 205 8.20 -2.07 17.03
N ARG A 206 7.24 -2.99 17.20
CA ARG A 206 6.02 -2.81 18.00
C ARG A 206 6.11 -3.54 19.31
N TRP A 207 5.51 -2.96 20.37
CA TRP A 207 5.28 -3.62 21.65
C TRP A 207 3.95 -3.18 22.25
N GLU A 208 3.40 -4.02 23.10
CA GLU A 208 2.20 -3.73 23.88
C GLU A 208 2.57 -3.39 25.33
N ASP A 209 2.05 -2.28 25.82
CA ASP A 209 2.04 -1.98 27.24
C ASP A 209 1.03 -2.90 27.94
N LYS A 210 1.50 -3.79 28.80
CA LYS A 210 0.69 -4.84 29.43
C LYS A 210 -0.38 -4.29 30.38
N GLU A 211 -0.16 -3.12 30.97
CA GLU A 211 -1.07 -2.50 31.93
C GLU A 211 -2.23 -1.85 31.18
N THR A 212 -1.93 -1.02 30.21
CA THR A 212 -2.90 -0.22 29.46
C THR A 212 -3.46 -0.92 28.23
N GLY A 213 -2.75 -1.88 27.67
CA GLY A 213 -3.06 -2.53 26.39
C GLY A 213 -2.87 -1.62 25.19
N LYS A 214 -2.12 -0.52 25.32
CA LYS A 214 -1.73 0.35 24.23
C LYS A 214 -0.62 -0.28 23.40
N ILE A 215 -0.64 -0.04 22.10
CA ILE A 215 0.42 -0.48 21.19
C ILE A 215 1.28 0.72 20.81
N TYR A 216 2.55 0.60 21.12
CA TYR A 216 3.58 1.56 20.72
C TYR A 216 4.43 0.98 19.61
N ALA A 217 5.03 1.85 18.80
CA ALA A 217 5.97 1.48 17.76
C ALA A 217 7.15 2.46 17.68
N ARG A 218 8.31 1.94 17.27
CA ARG A 218 9.38 2.73 16.68
C ARG A 218 9.45 2.42 15.20
N ARG A 219 9.55 3.44 14.37
CA ARG A 219 9.77 3.27 12.93
C ARG A 219 11.23 2.86 12.72
N VAL A 220 11.46 1.69 12.11
CA VAL A 220 12.81 1.17 11.85
C VAL A 220 13.20 1.26 10.38
N GLY A 221 12.23 1.26 9.47
CA GLY A 221 12.46 1.44 8.04
C GLY A 221 11.29 2.15 7.36
N THR A 222 11.61 2.95 6.35
CA THR A 222 10.63 3.73 5.57
C THR A 222 10.98 3.70 4.09
N ALA A 223 10.03 3.29 3.25
CA ALA A 223 10.02 3.59 1.83
C ALA A 223 8.76 4.38 1.53
N TYR A 224 8.86 5.38 0.65
CA TYR A 224 7.72 6.22 0.31
C TYR A 224 7.89 6.80 -1.09
N GLU A 225 6.85 6.67 -1.91
CA GLU A 225 6.80 7.27 -3.23
C GLU A 225 5.41 7.83 -3.52
N ARG A 226 5.40 9.01 -4.13
CA ARG A 226 4.20 9.66 -4.70
C ARG A 226 4.29 9.69 -6.20
N ILE A 227 3.21 9.29 -6.85
CA ILE A 227 3.06 9.34 -8.30
C ILE A 227 1.99 10.39 -8.58
N CYS A 228 2.43 11.59 -8.95
CA CYS A 228 1.55 12.76 -9.13
C CYS A 228 1.29 13.10 -10.60
N GLU A 229 1.83 12.32 -11.52
CA GLU A 229 1.65 12.48 -12.96
C GLU A 229 1.19 11.17 -13.60
N THR A 230 0.52 11.28 -14.75
CA THR A 230 0.13 10.11 -15.53
C THR A 230 1.36 9.44 -16.12
N ILE A 231 1.48 8.13 -15.89
CA ILE A 231 2.50 7.25 -16.45
C ILE A 231 1.75 6.18 -17.24
N PRO A 232 1.52 6.38 -18.55
CA PRO A 232 0.61 5.54 -19.33
C PRO A 232 1.19 4.16 -19.67
N GLU A 233 2.52 4.06 -19.74
CA GLU A 233 3.23 2.84 -20.05
C GLU A 233 3.70 2.14 -18.78
N TRP A 234 3.83 0.81 -18.83
CA TRP A 234 4.35 0.04 -17.71
C TRP A 234 5.81 0.38 -17.41
N VAL A 235 6.08 0.83 -16.19
CA VAL A 235 7.43 0.88 -15.61
C VAL A 235 7.67 -0.46 -14.95
N ASN A 236 8.54 -1.27 -15.54
CA ASN A 236 8.84 -2.60 -15.01
C ASN A 236 10.07 -2.54 -14.10
N ASN A 237 10.05 -3.37 -13.05
CA ASN A 237 11.15 -3.49 -12.08
C ASN A 237 11.50 -2.16 -11.40
N HIS A 238 10.51 -1.32 -11.15
CA HIS A 238 10.72 -0.08 -10.40
C HIS A 238 11.13 -0.38 -8.97
N VAL A 239 12.15 0.32 -8.49
CA VAL A 239 12.76 0.10 -7.17
C VAL A 239 12.49 1.29 -6.27
N ILE A 240 11.85 1.04 -5.13
CA ILE A 240 11.60 2.02 -4.08
C ILE A 240 12.51 1.65 -2.88
N PRO A 241 13.61 2.39 -2.64
CA PRO A 241 14.56 2.07 -1.58
C PRO A 241 13.94 2.19 -0.19
N ILE A 242 14.28 1.27 0.71
CA ILE A 242 13.92 1.36 2.13
C ILE A 242 15.07 2.06 2.87
N ARG A 243 14.75 3.17 3.50
CA ARG A 243 15.66 3.94 4.33
C ARG A 243 15.51 3.50 5.77
N TRP A 244 16.56 2.95 6.35
CA TRP A 244 16.56 2.43 7.71
C TRP A 244 16.90 3.50 8.75
N GLY A 245 16.31 3.37 9.94
CA GLY A 245 16.50 4.27 11.07
C GLY A 245 15.81 5.62 10.90
N ASN A 246 16.39 6.65 11.50
CA ASN A 246 15.84 8.01 11.51
C ASN A 246 16.16 8.74 10.20
N ILE A 247 15.16 8.93 9.37
CA ILE A 247 15.28 9.59 8.05
C ILE A 247 15.10 11.12 8.08
N THR A 248 14.73 11.71 9.22
CA THR A 248 14.36 13.15 9.30
C THR A 248 15.51 14.10 9.02
N LYS A 249 16.76 13.63 9.00
CA LYS A 249 17.95 14.42 8.69
C LYS A 249 18.50 14.17 7.29
N GLN A 250 17.83 13.35 6.49
CA GLN A 250 18.23 13.10 5.10
C GLN A 250 17.70 14.22 4.20
N ASP A 251 18.48 14.63 3.19
CA ASP A 251 18.14 15.75 2.31
C ASP A 251 16.84 15.52 1.50
N ASN A 252 16.46 14.25 1.31
CA ASN A 252 15.25 13.84 0.60
C ASN A 252 14.09 13.45 1.52
N PHE A 253 14.12 13.90 2.78
CA PHE A 253 13.00 13.69 3.71
C PHE A 253 11.88 14.71 3.45
N TYR A 254 10.67 14.22 3.40
CA TYR A 254 9.45 15.04 3.35
C TYR A 254 8.60 14.81 4.60
N GLU A 255 7.91 15.84 5.05
CA GLU A 255 7.10 15.82 6.27
C GLU A 255 6.03 14.71 6.26
N TYR A 256 5.45 14.41 5.09
CA TYR A 256 4.47 13.34 4.92
C TYR A 256 5.03 11.90 5.12
N GLU A 257 6.35 11.74 5.18
CA GLU A 257 7.02 10.49 5.51
C GLU A 257 7.22 10.30 7.02
N GLY A 258 6.88 11.34 7.80
CA GLY A 258 7.05 11.38 9.24
C GLY A 258 6.23 10.35 10.01
N LEU A 259 6.36 10.40 11.33
CA LEU A 259 5.61 9.51 12.22
C LEU A 259 4.14 9.95 12.35
N ASN A 260 3.26 9.00 12.62
CA ASN A 260 1.83 9.25 12.92
C ASN A 260 1.05 10.04 11.85
N GLN A 261 1.44 9.93 10.57
CA GLN A 261 0.73 10.60 9.47
C GLN A 261 -0.69 10.05 9.24
N MET A 262 -0.95 8.85 9.71
CA MET A 262 -2.27 8.20 9.70
C MET A 262 -2.59 7.61 11.06
N ASP A 263 -3.88 7.58 11.44
CA ASP A 263 -4.35 6.90 12.65
C ASP A 263 -4.43 5.37 12.42
N MET A 264 -3.28 4.75 12.22
CA MET A 264 -3.20 3.30 12.01
C MET A 264 -3.61 2.56 13.28
N MET A 265 -4.49 1.57 13.11
CA MET A 265 -5.01 0.77 14.21
C MET A 265 -4.52 -0.66 14.10
N THR A 266 -4.46 -1.37 15.22
CA THR A 266 -4.20 -2.81 15.27
C THR A 266 -4.88 -3.44 16.48
N ARG A 267 -4.97 -4.77 16.53
CA ARG A 267 -5.50 -5.48 17.68
C ARG A 267 -4.44 -5.66 18.74
N ASN A 268 -4.79 -5.36 19.98
CA ASN A 268 -3.96 -5.73 21.14
C ASN A 268 -4.20 -7.19 21.57
N SER A 269 -3.44 -7.66 22.56
CA SER A 269 -3.56 -9.02 23.11
C SER A 269 -4.94 -9.36 23.66
N LYS A 270 -5.75 -8.34 24.00
CA LYS A 270 -7.15 -8.49 24.47
C LYS A 270 -8.15 -8.46 23.30
N GLY A 271 -7.68 -8.43 22.05
CA GLY A 271 -8.52 -8.37 20.85
C GLY A 271 -9.16 -7.00 20.57
N LYS A 272 -8.82 -5.96 21.34
CA LYS A 272 -9.36 -4.62 21.16
C LYS A 272 -8.58 -3.86 20.10
N MET A 273 -9.28 -3.14 19.21
CA MET A 273 -8.65 -2.20 18.27
C MET A 273 -8.13 -0.98 19.02
N VAL A 274 -6.84 -0.72 18.87
CA VAL A 274 -6.12 0.39 19.48
C VAL A 274 -5.23 1.07 18.43
N LYS A 275 -4.94 2.35 18.64
CA LYS A 275 -4.02 3.08 17.76
C LYS A 275 -2.60 2.54 17.95
N ILE A 276 -1.86 2.48 16.85
CA ILE A 276 -0.41 2.28 16.86
C ILE A 276 0.21 3.66 17.09
N GLU A 277 0.78 3.88 18.27
CA GLU A 277 1.45 5.15 18.60
C GLU A 277 2.92 5.06 18.23
N GLU A 278 3.34 5.72 17.14
CA GLU A 278 4.76 5.80 16.78
C GLU A 278 5.43 6.85 17.65
N VAL A 279 6.31 6.38 18.54
CA VAL A 279 6.96 7.21 19.57
C VAL A 279 8.40 7.62 19.21
N GLY A 280 8.88 7.24 18.04
CA GLY A 280 10.23 7.59 17.57
C GLY A 280 10.74 6.67 16.48
N TRP A 281 12.02 6.83 16.21
CA TRP A 281 12.80 6.08 15.25
C TRP A 281 13.83 5.21 15.97
N SER A 282 14.17 4.04 15.40
CA SER A 282 15.27 3.21 15.92
C SER A 282 15.86 2.34 14.79
N LEU A 283 16.91 1.60 15.15
CA LEU A 283 17.51 0.54 14.34
C LEU A 283 17.24 -0.84 14.99
N ASP A 284 16.22 -0.94 15.83
CA ASP A 284 15.80 -2.21 16.41
C ASP A 284 15.30 -3.16 15.31
N GLU A 285 15.33 -4.48 15.58
CA GLU A 285 14.74 -5.48 14.69
C GLU A 285 13.27 -5.20 14.42
N PRO A 286 12.82 -5.23 13.16
CA PRO A 286 11.41 -5.07 12.85
C PRO A 286 10.60 -6.24 13.44
N THR A 287 9.40 -5.95 13.90
CA THR A 287 8.43 -6.96 14.31
C THR A 287 7.22 -7.01 13.40
N HIS A 288 6.96 -5.91 12.68
CA HIS A 288 5.81 -5.75 11.78
C HIS A 288 6.18 -4.92 10.56
N ILE A 289 5.46 -5.21 9.47
CA ILE A 289 5.52 -4.42 8.24
C ILE A 289 4.12 -3.98 7.84
N ILE A 290 4.02 -2.78 7.29
CA ILE A 290 2.89 -2.26 6.55
C ILE A 290 3.39 -1.95 5.15
N VAL A 291 2.82 -2.59 4.13
CA VAL A 291 2.89 -2.14 2.73
C VAL A 291 1.54 -1.53 2.42
N TYR A 292 1.51 -0.33 1.88
CA TYR A 292 0.29 0.39 1.54
C TYR A 292 0.41 0.96 0.13
N ILE A 293 -0.53 0.62 -0.73
CA ILE A 293 -0.55 1.01 -2.14
C ILE A 293 -1.94 1.54 -2.45
N SER A 294 -2.02 2.79 -2.87
CA SER A 294 -3.30 3.48 -3.08
C SER A 294 -3.28 4.39 -4.30
N ALA A 295 -4.41 4.50 -4.98
CA ALA A 295 -4.60 5.47 -6.06
C ALA A 295 -4.82 6.92 -5.55
N SER A 296 -4.77 7.15 -4.24
CA SER A 296 -4.88 8.47 -3.62
C SER A 296 -4.02 8.61 -2.37
N ASN A 297 -3.51 9.82 -2.15
CA ASN A 297 -2.86 10.23 -0.92
C ASN A 297 -3.65 11.29 -0.14
N ALA A 298 -4.85 11.64 -0.59
CA ALA A 298 -5.62 12.75 -0.07
C ALA A 298 -6.34 12.46 1.27
N GLY A 299 -6.20 11.21 1.77
CA GLY A 299 -6.81 10.79 3.02
C GLY A 299 -8.16 10.11 2.82
N VAL A 300 -8.86 9.89 3.95
CA VAL A 300 -10.10 9.13 3.95
C VAL A 300 -11.25 9.97 3.41
N PHE A 301 -12.08 9.35 2.56
CA PHE A 301 -13.23 9.97 1.90
C PHE A 301 -12.90 11.21 1.05
N ARG A 302 -11.64 11.36 0.66
CA ARG A 302 -11.16 12.40 -0.24
C ARG A 302 -10.30 11.79 -1.32
N ALA A 303 -10.57 12.12 -2.58
CA ALA A 303 -9.74 11.73 -3.71
C ALA A 303 -10.13 12.50 -4.96
N CYS A 304 -9.26 12.46 -5.98
CA CYS A 304 -9.66 12.76 -7.34
C CYS A 304 -10.31 11.50 -7.94
N GLU A 305 -11.58 11.59 -8.31
CA GLU A 305 -12.31 10.48 -8.92
C GLU A 305 -11.64 10.05 -10.23
N GLY A 306 -11.51 8.76 -10.42
CA GLY A 306 -10.91 8.17 -11.62
C GLY A 306 -9.40 8.04 -11.62
N ASN A 307 -8.66 8.66 -10.68
CA ASN A 307 -7.24 8.33 -10.50
C ASN A 307 -7.10 6.82 -10.35
N THR A 308 -6.15 6.27 -11.09
CA THR A 308 -5.97 4.82 -11.17
C THR A 308 -4.49 4.46 -11.12
N LEU A 309 -4.15 3.50 -10.27
CA LEU A 309 -2.83 2.90 -10.19
C LEU A 309 -2.96 1.41 -10.52
N TRP A 310 -2.15 0.93 -11.43
CA TRP A 310 -2.00 -0.50 -11.71
C TRP A 310 -0.67 -0.97 -11.14
N VAL A 311 -0.69 -2.07 -10.42
CA VAL A 311 0.52 -2.67 -9.83
C VAL A 311 0.58 -4.17 -10.08
N ASP A 312 1.81 -4.68 -10.16
CA ASP A 312 2.07 -6.09 -10.44
C ASP A 312 3.49 -6.47 -10.01
N ASN A 313 3.77 -7.77 -9.89
CA ASN A 313 5.10 -8.32 -9.64
C ASN A 313 5.81 -7.73 -8.40
N LEU A 314 5.08 -7.59 -7.28
CA LEU A 314 5.63 -7.06 -6.04
C LEU A 314 6.62 -8.04 -5.41
N ARG A 315 7.81 -7.56 -5.10
CA ARG A 315 8.89 -8.35 -4.47
C ARG A 315 9.79 -7.49 -3.62
N PHE A 316 10.34 -8.05 -2.57
CA PHE A 316 11.41 -7.41 -1.81
C PHE A 316 12.77 -7.66 -2.46
N VAL A 317 13.66 -6.69 -2.30
CA VAL A 317 15.07 -6.78 -2.68
C VAL A 317 15.88 -6.89 -1.42
N TYR A 318 16.82 -7.83 -1.39
CA TYR A 318 17.76 -8.07 -0.29
C TYR A 318 19.19 -7.99 -0.79
N GLU A 319 20.11 -7.65 0.10
CA GLU A 319 21.54 -7.82 -0.14
C GLU A 319 21.94 -9.28 0.13
N GLU A 320 22.83 -9.84 -0.70
CA GLU A 320 23.45 -11.14 -0.41
C GLU A 320 24.43 -10.94 0.76
N GLU A 321 24.31 -11.78 1.79
CA GLU A 321 25.31 -11.86 2.85
C GLU A 321 26.63 -12.38 2.24
N GLU A 322 27.76 -11.71 2.54
CA GLU A 322 29.10 -12.14 2.08
C GLU A 322 29.57 -13.43 2.78
#